data_cfe452f84eb862528c0fd4add3ff051b
#
_entry.id   cfe452f84eb862528c0fd4add3ff051b
#
_cell.length_a   1.000
_cell.length_b   1.000
_cell.length_c   1.000
_cell.angle_alpha   90.00
_cell.angle_beta   90.00
_cell.angle_gamma   90.00
#
_symmetry.space_group_name_H-M   'P 1'
#
loop_
_entity.id
_entity.type
_entity.pdbx_description
1 polymer ?
#
loop_
_entity_poly.entity_id
_entity_poly.type
_entity_poly.pdbx_seq_one_letter_code
_entity_poly.pdbx_strand_id
1 'polypeptide(L)'
;MRSRLSAIRRVRMIAGSSNHEFFGESIESLLYASWLSAQLGHNVESSGTVEGAAGTIDYTFERRYQSTDVGAIALVEISFEDGTCASIARDRDRGVLMANVDGSVVVQSVTRSLNQRLDELIVRQLKRSDGDRVLRRVLPIALKLAKRVA
;
A
#
# COMPACT_ATOMS: atom_id res chain seq x y z
N MET A 1 7.51 13.26 -15.24
CA MET A 1 7.10 12.18 -14.31
C MET A 1 6.39 12.70 -13.04
N ARG A 2 6.85 13.79 -12.41
CA ARG A 2 6.15 14.38 -11.24
C ARG A 2 4.72 14.85 -11.52
N SER A 3 4.40 15.28 -12.76
CA SER A 3 3.05 15.76 -13.12
C SER A 3 1.97 14.65 -13.13
N ARG A 4 2.33 13.39 -13.44
CA ARG A 4 1.35 12.29 -13.44
C ARG A 4 0.96 11.84 -12.02
N LEU A 5 1.89 11.88 -11.08
CA LEU A 5 1.59 11.50 -9.68
C LEU A 5 0.62 12.47 -9.00
N SER A 6 0.51 13.71 -9.48
CA SER A 6 -0.49 14.67 -8.99
C SER A 6 -1.91 14.39 -9.49
N ALA A 7 -2.07 13.53 -10.50
CA ALA A 7 -3.35 13.20 -11.13
C ALA A 7 -3.94 11.87 -10.63
N ILE A 8 -3.50 11.36 -9.49
CA ILE A 8 -4.05 10.13 -8.88
C ILE A 8 -5.47 10.39 -8.42
N ARG A 9 -6.39 9.49 -8.81
CA ARG A 9 -7.80 9.51 -8.42
C ARG A 9 -8.18 8.37 -7.50
N ARG A 10 -7.58 7.20 -7.70
CA ARG A 10 -7.88 6.03 -6.89
C ARG A 10 -6.61 5.23 -6.61
N VAL A 11 -6.57 4.69 -5.40
CA VAL A 11 -5.57 3.70 -4.99
C VAL A 11 -6.32 2.50 -4.41
N ARG A 12 -6.17 1.35 -5.04
CA ARG A 12 -6.78 0.09 -4.61
C ARG A 12 -5.69 -0.84 -4.12
N MET A 13 -5.89 -1.42 -2.95
CA MET A 13 -4.96 -2.37 -2.34
C MET A 13 -5.69 -3.65 -2.01
N ILE A 14 -5.10 -4.78 -2.39
CA ILE A 14 -5.62 -6.10 -2.09
C ILE A 14 -4.59 -6.83 -1.23
N ALA A 15 -5.03 -7.28 -0.05
CA ALA A 15 -4.21 -8.09 0.86
C ALA A 15 -4.76 -9.50 1.01
N GLY A 16 -3.88 -10.44 1.36
CA GLY A 16 -4.25 -11.82 1.67
C GLY A 16 -5.02 -11.91 3.00
N SER A 17 -6.00 -12.82 3.07
CA SER A 17 -6.73 -13.14 4.30
C SER A 17 -6.87 -14.65 4.46
N SER A 18 -6.72 -15.15 5.69
CA SER A 18 -6.95 -16.57 6.01
C SER A 18 -8.41 -16.88 6.27
N ASN A 19 -9.27 -15.88 6.42
CA ASN A 19 -10.67 -16.06 6.79
C ASN A 19 -11.59 -15.35 5.81
N HIS A 20 -12.67 -16.01 5.38
CA HIS A 20 -13.68 -15.46 4.48
C HIS A 20 -14.53 -14.36 5.13
N GLU A 21 -14.54 -14.27 6.46
CA GLU A 21 -15.47 -13.41 7.22
C GLU A 21 -14.82 -12.11 7.74
N PHE A 22 -13.52 -11.88 7.51
CA PHE A 22 -12.89 -10.68 8.04
C PHE A 22 -13.11 -9.48 7.12
N PHE A 23 -14.00 -8.60 7.51
CA PHE A 23 -14.12 -7.23 7.02
C PHE A 23 -13.09 -6.36 7.77
N GLY A 24 -12.27 -5.65 7.04
CA GLY A 24 -11.31 -4.71 7.60
C GLY A 24 -9.98 -4.68 6.83
N GLU A 25 -9.28 -3.56 6.95
CA GLU A 25 -7.98 -3.41 6.30
C GLU A 25 -6.92 -4.26 6.99
N SER A 26 -5.92 -4.66 6.21
CA SER A 26 -4.70 -5.15 6.80
C SER A 26 -3.86 -3.97 7.32
N ILE A 27 -3.18 -4.16 8.43
CA ILE A 27 -2.24 -3.16 8.97
C ILE A 27 -1.19 -2.79 7.92
N GLU A 28 -0.74 -3.77 7.13
CA GLU A 28 0.22 -3.55 6.05
C GLU A 28 -0.33 -2.62 4.97
N SER A 29 -1.60 -2.81 4.55
CA SER A 29 -2.26 -1.93 3.58
C SER A 29 -2.41 -0.50 4.11
N LEU A 30 -2.80 -0.33 5.37
CA LEU A 30 -2.91 0.98 6.01
C LEU A 30 -1.55 1.70 6.10
N LEU A 31 -0.51 0.99 6.51
CA LEU A 31 0.85 1.55 6.59
C LEU A 31 1.37 1.92 5.21
N TYR A 32 1.12 1.10 4.19
CA TYR A 32 1.55 1.39 2.82
C TYR A 32 0.79 2.59 2.25
N ALA A 33 -0.53 2.67 2.41
CA ALA A 33 -1.34 3.81 2.00
C ALA A 33 -0.86 5.10 2.66
N SER A 34 -0.55 5.03 3.95
CA SER A 34 -0.04 6.16 4.73
C SER A 34 1.33 6.61 4.26
N TRP A 35 2.22 5.65 3.97
CA TRP A 35 3.53 5.92 3.41
C TRP A 35 3.39 6.57 2.03
N LEU A 36 2.54 6.03 1.15
CA LEU A 36 2.29 6.58 -0.18
C LEU A 36 1.76 8.02 -0.08
N SER A 37 0.77 8.26 0.77
CA SER A 37 0.22 9.60 1.02
C SER A 37 1.29 10.57 1.51
N ALA A 38 2.16 10.15 2.44
CA ALA A 38 3.26 10.96 2.95
C ALA A 38 4.30 11.30 1.87
N GLN A 39 4.64 10.32 0.99
CA GLN A 39 5.60 10.52 -0.10
C GLN A 39 5.07 11.46 -1.19
N LEU A 40 3.79 11.38 -1.47
CA LEU A 40 3.13 12.20 -2.49
C LEU A 40 2.68 13.57 -1.97
N GLY A 41 2.82 13.82 -0.67
CA GLY A 41 2.40 15.06 -0.03
C GLY A 41 0.89 15.24 0.01
N HIS A 42 0.13 14.14 0.03
CA HIS A 42 -1.31 14.17 0.18
C HIS A 42 -1.71 14.66 1.57
N ASN A 43 -2.78 15.44 1.64
CA ASN A 43 -3.39 15.82 2.90
C ASN A 43 -4.38 14.76 3.35
N VAL A 44 -4.23 14.24 4.57
CA VAL A 44 -5.16 13.27 5.14
C VAL A 44 -5.90 13.94 6.29
N GLU A 45 -7.20 14.13 6.11
CA GLU A 45 -8.06 14.74 7.12
C GLU A 45 -8.33 13.81 8.31
N SER A 46 -8.89 14.35 9.37
CA SER A 46 -9.25 13.57 10.58
C SER A 46 -10.35 12.53 10.32
N SER A 47 -11.16 12.74 9.29
CA SER A 47 -12.18 11.81 8.77
C SER A 47 -11.59 10.63 8.00
N GLY A 48 -10.28 10.66 7.68
CA GLY A 48 -9.63 9.69 6.79
C GLY A 48 -9.77 10.01 5.30
N THR A 49 -10.40 11.13 4.94
CA THR A 49 -10.44 11.61 3.55
C THR A 49 -9.04 12.01 3.11
N VAL A 50 -8.64 11.60 1.92
CA VAL A 50 -7.33 11.91 1.34
C VAL A 50 -7.50 12.89 0.21
N GLU A 51 -6.83 14.04 0.31
CA GLU A 51 -6.83 15.08 -0.70
C GLU A 51 -5.47 15.16 -1.38
N GLY A 52 -5.47 15.03 -2.70
CA GLY A 52 -4.31 15.22 -3.55
C GLY A 52 -4.41 16.52 -4.35
N ALA A 53 -3.42 16.78 -5.20
CA ALA A 53 -3.39 17.98 -6.03
C ALA A 53 -4.57 18.07 -7.03
N ALA A 54 -5.11 16.91 -7.44
CA ALA A 54 -6.25 16.81 -8.37
C ALA A 54 -7.60 16.64 -7.67
N GLY A 55 -7.69 16.79 -6.35
CA GLY A 55 -8.88 16.61 -5.52
C GLY A 55 -8.85 15.33 -4.69
N THR A 56 -10.01 14.88 -4.26
CA THR A 56 -10.16 13.70 -3.38
C THR A 56 -9.64 12.42 -4.06
N ILE A 57 -8.84 11.66 -3.31
CA ILE A 57 -8.32 10.37 -3.74
C ILE A 57 -9.10 9.26 -3.04
N ASP A 58 -9.64 8.34 -3.81
CA ASP A 58 -10.36 7.18 -3.30
C ASP A 58 -9.39 6.05 -2.97
N TYR A 59 -9.21 5.77 -1.67
CA TYR A 59 -8.45 4.62 -1.20
C TYR A 59 -9.42 3.47 -0.92
N THR A 60 -9.24 2.36 -1.62
CA THR A 60 -10.03 1.14 -1.46
C THR A 60 -9.14 0.01 -0.95
N PHE A 61 -9.57 -0.64 0.13
CA PHE A 61 -8.88 -1.77 0.73
C PHE A 61 -9.75 -3.01 0.56
N GLU A 62 -9.17 -4.07 0.03
CA GLU A 62 -9.84 -5.35 -0.17
C GLU A 62 -9.00 -6.47 0.43
N ARG A 63 -9.69 -7.53 0.88
CA ARG A 63 -9.05 -8.77 1.27
C ARG A 63 -9.49 -9.88 0.34
N ARG A 64 -8.53 -10.71 -0.05
CA ARG A 64 -8.81 -11.95 -0.77
C ARG A 64 -8.36 -13.13 0.04
N TYR A 65 -9.19 -14.18 0.05
CA TYR A 65 -8.80 -15.43 0.68
C TYR A 65 -7.50 -15.95 0.06
N GLN A 66 -6.53 -16.22 0.91
CA GLN A 66 -5.26 -16.85 0.54
C GLN A 66 -4.79 -17.68 1.72
N SER A 67 -4.42 -18.93 1.47
CA SER A 67 -3.91 -19.85 2.49
C SER A 67 -2.53 -19.49 3.04
N THR A 68 -1.80 -18.62 2.34
CA THR A 68 -0.44 -18.19 2.68
C THR A 68 -0.32 -16.67 2.66
N ASP A 69 0.62 -16.11 3.43
CA ASP A 69 0.92 -14.65 3.50
C ASP A 69 -0.30 -13.80 3.91
N VAL A 70 -0.97 -14.22 4.94
CA VAL A 70 -2.08 -13.49 5.55
C VAL A 70 -1.64 -12.08 5.93
N GLY A 71 -2.40 -11.08 5.49
CA GLY A 71 -2.10 -9.67 5.72
C GLY A 71 -1.13 -9.04 4.72
N ALA A 72 -0.39 -9.83 3.94
CA ALA A 72 0.54 -9.29 2.96
C ALA A 72 -0.18 -8.70 1.74
N ILE A 73 0.33 -7.56 1.24
CA ILE A 73 -0.21 -6.92 0.03
C ILE A 73 0.11 -7.80 -1.19
N ALA A 74 -0.95 -8.18 -1.92
CA ALA A 74 -0.86 -8.95 -3.15
C ALA A 74 -0.89 -8.05 -4.40
N LEU A 75 -1.65 -6.95 -4.35
CA LEU A 75 -1.82 -6.01 -5.45
C LEU A 75 -1.96 -4.58 -4.92
N VAL A 76 -1.27 -3.65 -5.57
CA VAL A 76 -1.52 -2.22 -5.48
C VAL A 76 -1.84 -1.72 -6.88
N GLU A 77 -2.99 -1.08 -7.05
CA GLU A 77 -3.45 -0.50 -8.30
C GLU A 77 -3.69 0.99 -8.12
N ILE A 78 -3.18 1.80 -9.03
CA ILE A 78 -3.29 3.26 -9.01
C ILE A 78 -3.94 3.70 -10.31
N SER A 79 -5.10 4.34 -10.22
CA SER A 79 -5.80 4.92 -11.36
C SER A 79 -5.62 6.43 -11.39
N PHE A 80 -5.36 6.95 -12.58
CA PHE A 80 -5.12 8.36 -12.83
C PHE A 80 -6.35 9.03 -13.48
N GLU A 81 -6.36 10.35 -13.48
CA GLU A 81 -7.45 11.17 -14.03
C GLU A 81 -7.66 10.94 -15.54
N ASP A 82 -6.60 10.66 -16.28
CA ASP A 82 -6.62 10.38 -17.72
C ASP A 82 -7.12 8.97 -18.08
N GLY A 83 -7.53 8.18 -17.07
CA GLY A 83 -7.97 6.79 -17.25
C GLY A 83 -6.83 5.77 -17.29
N THR A 84 -5.59 6.22 -17.27
CA THR A 84 -4.41 5.34 -17.17
C THR A 84 -4.44 4.57 -15.85
N CYS A 85 -4.01 3.31 -15.87
CA CYS A 85 -3.88 2.48 -14.68
C CYS A 85 -2.47 1.92 -14.55
N ALA A 86 -1.89 2.03 -13.37
CA ALA A 86 -0.62 1.39 -13.02
C ALA A 86 -0.84 0.40 -11.88
N SER A 87 -0.21 -0.76 -11.94
CA SER A 87 -0.31 -1.76 -10.87
C SER A 87 1.02 -2.40 -10.54
N ILE A 88 1.16 -2.81 -9.28
CA ILE A 88 2.24 -3.66 -8.81
C ILE A 88 1.60 -4.89 -8.19
N ALA A 89 1.85 -6.05 -8.78
CA ALA A 89 1.35 -7.33 -8.33
C ALA A 89 2.50 -8.24 -7.89
N ARG A 90 2.25 -9.07 -6.89
CA ARG A 90 3.16 -10.11 -6.45
C ARG A 90 2.76 -11.43 -7.10
N ASP A 91 3.63 -11.97 -7.95
CA ASP A 91 3.54 -13.35 -8.43
C ASP A 91 4.32 -14.24 -7.47
N ARG A 92 3.61 -15.05 -6.70
CA ARG A 92 4.19 -15.90 -5.66
C ARG A 92 4.87 -17.12 -6.23
N ASP A 93 4.28 -17.71 -7.25
CA ASP A 93 4.77 -18.95 -7.85
C ASP A 93 6.14 -18.72 -8.47
N ARG A 94 6.36 -17.51 -8.97
CA ARG A 94 7.63 -17.09 -9.57
C ARG A 94 8.52 -16.31 -8.63
N GLY A 95 8.02 -15.87 -7.47
CA GLY A 95 8.78 -15.04 -6.52
C GLY A 95 9.15 -13.68 -7.09
N VAL A 96 8.31 -13.08 -7.93
CA VAL A 96 8.57 -11.82 -8.61
C VAL A 96 7.52 -10.75 -8.29
N LEU A 97 7.94 -9.49 -8.35
CA LEU A 97 7.04 -8.33 -8.42
C LEU A 97 6.91 -7.93 -9.89
N MET A 98 5.68 -7.77 -10.36
CA MET A 98 5.36 -7.30 -11.69
C MET A 98 4.74 -5.92 -11.61
N ALA A 99 5.34 -4.94 -12.27
CA ALA A 99 4.75 -3.64 -12.47
C ALA A 99 4.18 -3.54 -13.88
N ASN A 100 2.91 -3.14 -13.98
CA ASN A 100 2.20 -2.97 -15.23
C ASN A 100 1.72 -1.53 -15.35
N VAL A 101 1.68 -1.04 -16.59
CA VAL A 101 1.02 0.21 -16.94
C VAL A 101 0.09 -0.08 -18.11
N ASP A 102 -1.20 0.23 -17.97
CA ASP A 102 -2.24 -0.05 -18.97
C ASP A 102 -2.24 -1.49 -19.48
N GLY A 103 -2.04 -2.45 -18.57
CA GLY A 103 -2.02 -3.88 -18.88
C GLY A 103 -0.71 -4.40 -19.48
N SER A 104 0.24 -3.52 -19.79
CA SER A 104 1.56 -3.92 -20.29
C SER A 104 2.57 -4.06 -19.15
N VAL A 105 3.30 -5.19 -19.10
CA VAL A 105 4.37 -5.39 -18.09
C VAL A 105 5.53 -4.45 -18.42
N VAL A 106 5.80 -3.52 -17.51
CA VAL A 106 6.88 -2.53 -17.65
C VAL A 106 8.15 -2.98 -16.94
N VAL A 107 7.97 -3.60 -15.74
CA VAL A 107 9.08 -4.06 -14.91
C VAL A 107 8.73 -5.41 -14.30
N GLN A 108 9.66 -6.33 -14.43
CA GLN A 108 9.64 -7.58 -13.68
C GLN A 108 10.90 -7.62 -12.80
N SER A 109 10.70 -7.61 -11.50
CA SER A 109 11.80 -7.70 -10.52
C SER A 109 11.71 -8.99 -9.75
N VAL A 110 12.79 -9.75 -9.73
CA VAL A 110 12.89 -10.92 -8.85
C VAL A 110 13.03 -10.42 -7.43
N THR A 111 11.99 -10.55 -6.64
CA THR A 111 12.12 -10.42 -5.20
C THR A 111 12.78 -11.69 -4.70
N ARG A 112 14.05 -11.63 -4.36
CA ARG A 112 14.60 -12.64 -3.44
C ARG A 112 13.64 -12.66 -2.25
N SER A 113 13.02 -13.81 -2.06
CA SER A 113 12.06 -14.06 -1.00
C SER A 113 12.46 -13.28 0.25
N LEU A 114 11.71 -12.28 0.61
CA LEU A 114 11.79 -11.66 1.93
C LEU A 114 11.15 -12.64 2.93
N ASN A 115 11.72 -13.85 3.02
CA ASN A 115 11.55 -14.72 4.18
C ASN A 115 12.30 -14.13 5.39
N GLN A 116 12.43 -12.80 5.43
CA GLN A 116 12.82 -12.15 6.67
C GLN A 116 11.61 -12.26 7.59
N ARG A 117 11.78 -13.00 8.64
CA ARG A 117 10.77 -13.17 9.68
C ARG A 117 10.45 -11.79 10.24
N LEU A 118 9.17 -11.56 10.52
CA LEU A 118 8.70 -10.28 11.05
C LEU A 118 9.45 -9.87 12.33
N ASP A 119 9.79 -10.86 13.17
CA ASP A 119 10.57 -10.67 14.38
C ASP A 119 11.99 -10.12 14.09
N GLU A 120 12.67 -10.60 13.04
CA GLU A 120 13.97 -10.09 12.62
C GLU A 120 13.89 -8.65 12.10
N LEU A 121 12.83 -8.32 11.36
CA LEU A 121 12.58 -6.96 10.89
C LEU A 121 12.31 -6.00 12.05
N ILE A 122 11.50 -6.40 13.02
CA ILE A 122 11.21 -5.62 14.22
C ILE A 122 12.50 -5.38 15.03
N VAL A 123 13.27 -6.43 15.29
CA VAL A 123 14.56 -6.32 16.02
C VAL A 123 15.54 -5.40 15.28
N ARG A 124 15.60 -5.49 13.95
CA ARG A 124 16.43 -4.61 13.13
C ARG A 124 16.00 -3.14 13.23
N GLN A 125 14.70 -2.87 13.26
CA GLN A 125 14.16 -1.53 13.40
C GLN A 125 14.36 -0.96 14.81
N LEU A 126 14.19 -1.77 15.84
CA LEU A 126 14.41 -1.37 17.23
C LEU A 126 15.90 -1.06 17.52
N LYS A 127 16.83 -1.70 16.83
CA LYS A 127 18.27 -1.43 16.95
C LYS A 127 18.74 -0.14 16.26
N ARG A 128 17.91 0.47 15.40
CA ARG A 128 18.23 1.76 14.81
C ARG A 128 17.92 2.86 15.82
N SER A 129 18.98 3.42 16.41
CA SER A 129 18.93 4.45 17.45
C SER A 129 18.23 5.76 17.01
N ASP A 130 18.10 6.01 15.72
CA ASP A 130 17.52 7.25 15.14
C ASP A 130 16.01 7.22 14.98
N GLY A 131 15.28 6.44 15.71
CA GLY A 131 13.82 6.35 15.63
C GLY A 131 13.31 6.56 14.19
N ASP A 132 12.73 5.59 13.59
CA ASP A 132 12.35 5.61 12.16
C ASP A 132 11.55 6.87 11.80
N ARG A 133 12.21 7.85 11.17
CA ARG A 133 11.58 9.11 10.72
C ARG A 133 10.39 8.85 9.80
N VAL A 134 10.45 7.76 9.04
CA VAL A 134 9.36 7.34 8.15
C VAL A 134 8.17 6.92 8.99
N LEU A 135 8.37 6.06 9.99
CA LEU A 135 7.30 5.57 10.85
C LEU A 135 6.63 6.70 11.63
N ARG A 136 7.39 7.67 12.15
CA ARG A 136 6.84 8.86 12.82
C ARG A 136 5.94 9.71 11.93
N ARG A 137 6.21 9.76 10.62
CA ARG A 137 5.38 10.48 9.64
C ARG A 137 4.16 9.67 9.22
N VAL A 138 4.29 8.36 9.14
CA VAL A 138 3.30 7.44 8.61
C VAL A 138 2.23 7.09 9.65
N LEU A 139 2.60 6.87 10.91
CA LEU A 139 1.65 6.45 11.96
C LEU A 139 0.46 7.40 12.17
N PRO A 140 0.64 8.73 12.24
CA PRO A 140 -0.50 9.64 12.39
C PRO A 140 -1.47 9.57 11.20
N ILE A 141 -0.93 9.36 10.00
CA ILE A 141 -1.74 9.19 8.78
C ILE A 141 -2.50 7.86 8.82
N ALA A 142 -1.83 6.78 9.23
CA ALA A 142 -2.44 5.45 9.36
C ALA A 142 -3.63 5.47 10.34
N LEU A 143 -3.49 6.16 11.47
CA LEU A 143 -4.56 6.32 12.44
C LEU A 143 -5.76 7.09 11.88
N LYS A 144 -5.54 8.09 11.02
CA LYS A 144 -6.62 8.82 10.35
C LYS A 144 -7.33 7.94 9.32
N LEU A 145 -6.57 7.18 8.51
CA LEU A 145 -7.14 6.26 7.51
C LEU A 145 -7.93 5.14 8.17
N ALA A 146 -7.46 4.60 9.29
CA ALA A 146 -8.16 3.55 10.03
C ALA A 146 -9.53 4.00 10.55
N LYS A 147 -9.69 5.28 10.93
CA LYS A 147 -10.98 5.84 11.38
C LYS A 147 -12.04 5.91 10.29
N ARG A 148 -11.64 5.95 9.02
CA ARG A 148 -12.59 5.97 7.89
C ARG A 148 -13.40 4.68 7.77
N VAL A 149 -12.90 3.59 8.32
CA VAL A 149 -13.36 2.23 8.08
C VAL A 149 -14.06 1.63 9.30
N ALA A 150 -13.88 2.25 10.45
CA ALA A 150 -14.62 1.93 11.67
C ALA A 150 -16.03 2.54 11.64
#